data_258391a55b145db086fa4e0b79cf0098
#
_entry.id   258391a55b145db086fa4e0b79cf0098
#
_cell.length_a   1.000
_cell.length_b   1.000
_cell.length_c   1.000
_cell.angle_alpha   90.00
_cell.angle_beta   90.00
_cell.angle_gamma   90.00
#
_symmetry.space_group_name_H-M   'P 1'
#
loop_
_entity.id
_entity.type
_entity.pdbx_description
1 polymer ?
#
loop_
_entity_poly.entity_id
_entity_poly.type
_entity_poly.pdbx_seq_one_letter_code
_entity_poly.pdbx_strand_id
1 'polypeptide(L)'
;MMHNFRNLKVYQRAIDFIVDIYNLTKGFPPEEIFGLTSQIRRAATSISLNIAEGSGNKSKREFKRFLEMALRSNYEVSACLEIARKLEYCSNEACEKLMQEADEIAAMIVGLMKLLERGAGSTK
;
A
#
# COMPACT_ATOMS: atom_id res chain seq x y z
N MET A 1 21.24 -3.95 9.91
CA MET A 1 20.45 -3.17 10.87
C MET A 1 18.97 -3.32 10.58
N MET A 2 18.20 -3.53 11.63
CA MET A 2 16.75 -3.68 11.50
C MET A 2 16.06 -2.37 11.89
N HIS A 3 15.08 -1.98 11.11
CA HIS A 3 14.31 -0.77 11.39
C HIS A 3 13.10 -1.11 12.23
N ASN A 4 12.72 -0.19 13.09
CA ASN A 4 11.43 -0.29 13.76
C ASN A 4 10.38 0.20 12.77
N PHE A 5 9.66 -0.72 12.16
CA PHE A 5 8.70 -0.38 11.11
C PHE A 5 7.61 0.56 11.59
N ARG A 6 7.28 0.52 12.88
CA ARG A 6 6.24 1.38 13.43
C ARG A 6 6.58 2.86 13.34
N ASN A 7 7.88 3.19 13.28
CA ASN A 7 8.35 4.57 13.16
C ASN A 7 8.44 5.06 11.73
N LEU A 8 8.28 4.17 10.75
CA LEU A 8 8.30 4.58 9.34
C LEU A 8 7.00 5.29 9.00
N LYS A 9 7.12 6.51 8.47
CA LYS A 9 5.94 7.29 8.08
C LYS A 9 5.09 6.56 7.05
N VAL A 10 5.73 5.89 6.09
CA VAL A 10 4.99 5.16 5.06
C VAL A 10 4.19 4.01 5.65
N TYR A 11 4.71 3.36 6.70
CA TYR A 11 3.96 2.32 7.38
C TYR A 11 2.72 2.91 8.05
N GLN A 12 2.89 4.01 8.76
CA GLN A 12 1.77 4.69 9.43
C GLN A 12 0.70 5.13 8.45
N ARG A 13 1.13 5.69 7.31
CA ARG A 13 0.21 6.09 6.24
C ARG A 13 -0.52 4.89 5.66
N ALA A 14 0.18 3.76 5.49
CA ALA A 14 -0.43 2.54 4.97
C ALA A 14 -1.50 2.01 5.93
N ILE A 15 -1.25 2.05 7.22
CA ILE A 15 -2.25 1.61 8.21
C ILE A 15 -3.52 2.46 8.12
N ASP A 16 -3.36 3.79 8.08
CA ASP A 16 -4.53 4.68 7.95
C ASP A 16 -5.29 4.43 6.66
N PHE A 17 -4.55 4.21 5.58
CA PHE A 17 -5.13 3.91 4.27
C PHE A 17 -5.94 2.61 4.30
N ILE A 18 -5.43 1.59 4.97
CA ILE A 18 -6.14 0.30 5.11
C ILE A 18 -7.47 0.52 5.82
N VAL A 19 -7.48 1.31 6.89
CA VAL A 19 -8.71 1.61 7.62
C VAL A 19 -9.71 2.30 6.71
N ASP A 20 -9.25 3.26 5.92
CA ASP A 20 -10.10 3.97 4.97
C ASP A 20 -10.67 3.04 3.90
N ILE A 21 -9.85 2.11 3.42
CA ILE A 21 -10.31 1.11 2.43
C ILE A 21 -11.39 0.20 3.05
N TYR A 22 -11.21 -0.23 4.30
CA TYR A 22 -12.21 -1.04 4.97
C TYR A 22 -13.51 -0.28 5.15
N ASN A 23 -13.42 1.00 5.51
CA ASN A 23 -14.61 1.83 5.67
C ASN A 23 -15.34 2.03 4.35
N LEU A 24 -14.59 2.28 3.27
CA LEU A 24 -15.20 2.44 1.95
C LEU A 24 -15.91 1.15 1.51
N THR A 25 -15.25 0.02 1.70
CA THR A 25 -15.75 -1.25 1.19
C THR A 25 -16.92 -1.80 1.99
N LYS A 26 -17.20 -1.25 3.17
CA LYS A 26 -18.44 -1.58 3.89
C LYS A 26 -19.67 -1.23 3.07
N GLY A 27 -19.56 -0.26 2.17
CA GLY A 27 -20.67 0.13 1.30
C GLY A 27 -20.76 -0.67 0.01
N PHE A 28 -19.84 -1.59 -0.23
CA PHE A 28 -19.88 -2.42 -1.43
C PHE A 28 -21.04 -3.43 -1.34
N PRO A 29 -21.58 -3.89 -2.49
CA PRO A 29 -22.64 -4.89 -2.47
C PRO A 29 -22.22 -6.15 -1.72
N PRO A 30 -23.14 -6.76 -0.93
CA PRO A 30 -22.81 -7.97 -0.18
C PRO A 30 -22.31 -9.12 -1.03
N GLU A 31 -22.75 -9.20 -2.30
CA GLU A 31 -22.32 -10.25 -3.21
C GLU A 31 -20.85 -10.15 -3.58
N GLU A 32 -20.21 -9.00 -3.28
CA GLU A 32 -18.77 -8.82 -3.56
C GLU A 32 -17.88 -9.22 -2.39
N ILE A 33 -18.45 -9.76 -1.32
CA ILE A 33 -17.65 -10.06 -0.13
C ILE A 33 -16.50 -11.03 -0.42
N PHE A 34 -16.69 -11.97 -1.33
CA PHE A 34 -15.63 -12.89 -1.78
C PHE A 34 -15.05 -12.50 -3.14
N GLY A 35 -15.46 -11.34 -3.65
CA GLY A 35 -14.95 -10.82 -4.91
C GLY A 35 -14.11 -9.56 -4.68
N LEU A 36 -14.59 -8.44 -5.25
CA LEU A 36 -13.84 -7.19 -5.21
C LEU A 36 -13.54 -6.70 -3.80
N THR A 37 -14.49 -6.85 -2.87
CA THR A 37 -14.27 -6.45 -1.48
C THR A 37 -13.07 -7.19 -0.87
N SER A 38 -13.03 -8.50 -1.02
CA SER A 38 -11.93 -9.31 -0.52
C SER A 38 -10.61 -8.93 -1.18
N GLN A 39 -10.65 -8.76 -2.49
CA GLN A 39 -9.44 -8.46 -3.26
C GLN A 39 -8.80 -7.14 -2.86
N ILE A 40 -9.59 -6.08 -2.76
CA ILE A 40 -9.06 -4.76 -2.42
C ILE A 40 -8.54 -4.72 -0.99
N ARG A 41 -9.22 -5.39 -0.06
CA ARG A 41 -8.80 -5.45 1.34
C ARG A 41 -7.48 -6.21 1.50
N ARG A 42 -7.34 -7.31 0.78
CA ARG A 42 -6.10 -8.09 0.81
C ARG A 42 -4.94 -7.31 0.21
N ALA A 43 -5.17 -6.63 -0.89
CA ALA A 43 -4.14 -5.80 -1.51
C ALA A 43 -3.71 -4.67 -0.57
N ALA A 44 -4.67 -4.00 0.06
CA ALA A 44 -4.37 -2.91 0.97
C ALA A 44 -3.56 -3.38 2.18
N THR A 45 -3.98 -4.47 2.83
CA THR A 45 -3.25 -5.00 3.99
C THR A 45 -1.85 -5.47 3.61
N SER A 46 -1.69 -5.98 2.38
CA SER A 46 -0.40 -6.44 1.89
C SER A 46 0.63 -5.31 1.83
N ILE A 47 0.20 -4.06 1.60
CA ILE A 47 1.13 -2.92 1.59
C ILE A 47 1.88 -2.83 2.92
N SER A 48 1.13 -2.77 4.02
CA SER A 48 1.73 -2.61 5.35
C SER A 48 2.52 -3.83 5.78
N LEU A 49 2.03 -5.03 5.45
CA LEU A 49 2.70 -6.26 5.83
C LEU A 49 4.07 -6.39 5.15
N ASN A 50 4.15 -6.00 3.88
CA ASN A 50 5.43 -6.04 3.16
C ASN A 50 6.41 -4.98 3.67
N ILE A 51 5.91 -3.79 4.02
CA ILE A 51 6.78 -2.78 4.60
C ILE A 51 7.36 -3.28 5.93
N ALA A 52 6.51 -3.82 6.79
CA ALA A 52 6.92 -4.31 8.10
C ALA A 52 7.93 -5.45 7.96
N GLU A 53 7.63 -6.41 7.10
CA GLU A 53 8.50 -7.56 6.91
C GLU A 53 9.85 -7.17 6.33
N GLY A 54 9.83 -6.28 5.33
CA GLY A 54 11.07 -5.80 4.72
C GLY A 54 11.96 -5.05 5.68
N SER A 55 11.35 -4.21 6.52
CA SER A 55 12.12 -3.40 7.47
C SER A 55 12.78 -4.24 8.56
N GLY A 56 12.28 -5.45 8.79
CA GLY A 56 12.88 -6.38 9.75
C GLY A 56 14.09 -7.13 9.20
N ASN A 57 14.38 -6.97 7.92
CA ASN A 57 15.50 -7.64 7.29
C ASN A 57 16.81 -6.90 7.53
N LYS A 58 17.91 -7.65 7.61
CA LYS A 58 19.24 -7.07 7.78
C LYS A 58 19.80 -6.54 6.47
N SER A 59 19.27 -7.03 5.35
CA SER A 59 19.78 -6.69 4.02
C SER A 59 18.95 -5.56 3.41
N LYS A 60 19.63 -4.51 2.94
CA LYS A 60 18.98 -3.43 2.21
C LYS A 60 18.35 -3.95 0.91
N ARG A 61 19.00 -4.92 0.29
CA ARG A 61 18.49 -5.54 -0.93
C ARG A 61 17.15 -6.23 -0.68
N GLU A 62 17.04 -6.98 0.43
CA GLU A 62 15.79 -7.64 0.79
C GLU A 62 14.72 -6.64 1.19
N PHE A 63 15.09 -5.60 1.92
CA PHE A 63 14.15 -4.54 2.27
C PHE A 63 13.57 -3.93 0.98
N LYS A 64 14.43 -3.60 0.02
CA LYS A 64 13.99 -3.04 -1.26
C LYS A 64 13.05 -4.01 -1.98
N ARG A 65 13.34 -5.30 -1.95
CA ARG A 65 12.49 -6.30 -2.60
C ARG A 65 11.08 -6.29 -2.00
N PHE A 66 10.97 -6.23 -0.67
CA PHE A 66 9.67 -6.14 -0.01
C PHE A 66 8.95 -4.84 -0.32
N LEU A 67 9.70 -3.74 -0.44
CA LEU A 67 9.10 -2.46 -0.83
C LEU A 67 8.53 -2.52 -2.25
N GLU A 68 9.20 -3.23 -3.15
CA GLU A 68 8.66 -3.45 -4.49
C GLU A 68 7.35 -4.22 -4.44
N MET A 69 7.25 -5.22 -3.56
CA MET A 69 6.01 -5.97 -3.39
C MET A 69 4.90 -5.09 -2.82
N ALA A 70 5.25 -4.22 -1.86
CA ALA A 70 4.29 -3.25 -1.32
C ALA A 70 3.79 -2.32 -2.42
N LEU A 71 4.68 -1.87 -3.29
CA LEU A 71 4.32 -0.98 -4.40
C LEU A 71 3.34 -1.64 -5.36
N ARG A 72 3.59 -2.92 -5.70
CA ARG A 72 2.67 -3.66 -6.56
C ARG A 72 1.30 -3.80 -5.91
N SER A 73 1.26 -4.09 -4.62
CA SER A 73 -0.01 -4.19 -3.89
C SER A 73 -0.75 -2.87 -3.92
N ASN A 74 -0.03 -1.77 -3.80
CA ASN A 74 -0.62 -0.45 -3.86
C ASN A 74 -1.25 -0.16 -5.22
N TYR A 75 -0.58 -0.55 -6.31
CA TYR A 75 -1.15 -0.42 -7.65
C TYR A 75 -2.40 -1.28 -7.80
N GLU A 76 -2.43 -2.44 -7.19
CA GLU A 76 -3.61 -3.30 -7.22
C GLU A 76 -4.79 -2.63 -6.53
N VAL A 77 -4.56 -1.95 -5.41
CA VAL A 77 -5.62 -1.20 -4.73
C VAL A 77 -6.17 -0.11 -5.65
N SER A 78 -5.30 0.63 -6.32
CA SER A 78 -5.73 1.69 -7.23
C SER A 78 -6.58 1.13 -8.37
N ALA A 79 -6.18 0.00 -8.94
CA ALA A 79 -6.95 -0.64 -10.00
C ALA A 79 -8.32 -1.10 -9.48
N CYS A 80 -8.37 -1.65 -8.28
CA CYS A 80 -9.66 -2.06 -7.67
C CYS A 80 -10.56 -0.85 -7.42
N LEU A 81 -9.99 0.28 -7.01
CA LEU A 81 -10.76 1.52 -6.82
C LEU A 81 -11.37 2.00 -8.13
N GLU A 82 -10.61 1.92 -9.23
CA GLU A 82 -11.13 2.30 -10.53
C GLU A 82 -12.29 1.40 -10.95
N ILE A 83 -12.16 0.09 -10.71
CA ILE A 83 -13.22 -0.86 -11.01
C ILE A 83 -14.46 -0.54 -10.18
N ALA A 84 -14.29 -0.31 -8.88
CA ALA A 84 -15.39 0.01 -7.98
C ALA A 84 -16.12 1.28 -8.41
N ARG A 85 -15.36 2.29 -8.84
CA ARG A 85 -15.96 3.53 -9.31
C ARG A 85 -16.79 3.32 -10.57
N LYS A 86 -16.27 2.55 -11.52
CA LYS A 86 -16.99 2.24 -12.76
C LYS A 86 -18.27 1.45 -12.50
N LEU A 87 -18.23 0.58 -11.50
CA LEU A 87 -19.40 -0.19 -11.09
C LEU A 87 -20.34 0.61 -10.18
N GLU A 88 -19.96 1.84 -9.86
CA GLU A 88 -20.74 2.73 -9.00
C GLU A 88 -20.93 2.19 -7.59
N TYR A 89 -19.94 1.47 -7.09
CA TYR A 89 -19.94 0.97 -5.71
C TYR A 89 -19.54 2.04 -4.70
N CYS A 90 -18.91 3.10 -5.18
CA CYS A 90 -18.50 4.24 -4.34
C CYS A 90 -18.61 5.51 -5.18
N SER A 91 -18.70 6.65 -4.49
CA SER A 91 -18.77 7.94 -5.18
C SER A 91 -17.46 8.27 -5.86
N ASN A 92 -17.52 9.08 -6.92
CA ASN A 92 -16.31 9.55 -7.58
C ASN A 92 -15.40 10.29 -6.60
N GLU A 93 -15.97 11.09 -5.72
CA GLU A 93 -15.21 11.87 -4.74
C GLU A 93 -14.47 10.97 -3.77
N ALA A 94 -15.15 9.97 -3.21
CA ALA A 94 -14.53 9.06 -2.26
C ALA A 94 -13.41 8.24 -2.91
N CYS A 95 -13.65 7.75 -4.13
CA CYS A 95 -12.63 7.00 -4.88
C CYS A 95 -11.41 7.87 -5.19
N GLU A 96 -11.66 9.09 -5.66
CA GLU A 96 -10.58 10.00 -6.04
C GLU A 96 -9.67 10.30 -4.87
N LYS A 97 -10.27 10.54 -3.70
CA LYS A 97 -9.52 10.81 -2.48
C LYS A 97 -8.59 9.65 -2.12
N LEU A 98 -9.10 8.43 -2.20
CA LEU A 98 -8.29 7.25 -1.87
C LEU A 98 -7.25 6.94 -2.93
N MET A 99 -7.55 7.19 -4.20
CA MET A 99 -6.57 7.03 -5.26
C MET A 99 -5.42 8.01 -5.09
N GLN A 100 -5.73 9.24 -4.67
CA GLN A 100 -4.70 10.24 -4.39
C GLN A 100 -3.84 9.82 -3.21
N GLU A 101 -4.45 9.26 -2.17
CA GLU A 101 -3.73 8.73 -1.01
C GLU A 101 -2.80 7.59 -1.43
N ALA A 102 -3.28 6.71 -2.31
CA ALA A 102 -2.46 5.62 -2.85
C ALA A 102 -1.25 6.17 -3.60
N ASP A 103 -1.44 7.22 -4.40
CA ASP A 103 -0.34 7.84 -5.14
C ASP A 103 0.72 8.41 -4.20
N GLU A 104 0.29 9.00 -3.09
CA GLU A 104 1.23 9.54 -2.10
C GLU A 104 2.02 8.43 -1.43
N ILE A 105 1.34 7.34 -1.09
CA ILE A 105 2.01 6.17 -0.51
C ILE A 105 3.02 5.59 -1.50
N ALA A 106 2.64 5.49 -2.77
CA ALA A 106 3.55 5.01 -3.82
C ALA A 106 4.81 5.88 -3.88
N ALA A 107 4.64 7.20 -3.85
CA ALA A 107 5.77 8.12 -3.89
C ALA A 107 6.69 7.93 -2.68
N MET A 108 6.11 7.71 -1.50
CA MET A 108 6.90 7.45 -0.28
C MET A 108 7.67 6.14 -0.38
N ILE A 109 7.05 5.10 -0.92
CA ILE A 109 7.73 3.81 -1.10
C ILE A 109 8.90 3.97 -2.06
N VAL A 110 8.67 4.62 -3.21
CA VAL A 110 9.72 4.83 -4.21
C VAL A 110 10.86 5.65 -3.62
N GLY A 111 10.53 6.69 -2.84
CA GLY A 111 11.54 7.51 -2.17
C GLY A 111 12.41 6.70 -1.22
N LEU A 112 11.80 5.80 -0.46
CA LEU A 112 12.53 4.95 0.48
C LEU A 112 13.41 3.95 -0.28
N MET A 113 12.92 3.39 -1.39
CA MET A 113 13.72 2.51 -2.22
C MET A 113 14.97 3.20 -2.76
N LYS A 114 14.80 4.44 -3.23
CA LYS A 114 15.94 5.22 -3.73
C LYS A 114 16.95 5.51 -2.63
N LEU A 115 16.45 5.80 -1.44
CA LEU A 115 17.32 6.04 -0.28
C LEU A 115 18.15 4.81 0.04
N LEU A 116 17.56 3.62 -0.01
CA LEU A 116 18.27 2.37 0.23
C LEU A 116 19.32 2.10 -0.85
N GLU A 117 19.02 2.42 -2.10
CA GLU A 117 19.97 2.27 -3.19
C GLU A 117 21.17 3.19 -3.02
N ARG A 118 20.94 4.45 -2.66
CA ARG A 118 22.00 5.40 -2.43
C ARG A 118 22.90 4.97 -1.26
N GLY A 119 22.25 4.47 -0.19
CA GLY A 119 22.99 3.96 0.95
C GLY A 119 23.91 2.81 0.55
N ALA A 120 23.41 1.88 -0.27
CA ALA A 120 24.20 0.77 -0.77
C ALA A 120 25.35 1.26 -1.65
N GLY A 121 25.08 2.25 -2.51
CA GLY A 121 26.09 2.83 -3.38
C GLY A 121 27.17 3.55 -2.60
N SER A 122 26.81 4.26 -1.54
CA SER A 122 27.75 5.05 -0.77
C SER A 122 28.68 4.21 0.10
N THR A 123 28.39 2.94 0.31
CA THR A 123 29.21 2.06 1.14
C THR A 123 30.36 1.40 0.38
N LYS A 124 30.47 1.64 -0.87
CA LYS A 124 31.55 1.07 -1.69
C LYS A 124 32.90 1.69 -1.46
#